data_4de23a2349206781031fa6d99d12ba31
#
_entry.id   4de23a2349206781031fa6d99d12ba31
#
_cell.length_a   1.000
_cell.length_b   1.000
_cell.length_c   1.000
_cell.angle_alpha   90.00
_cell.angle_beta   90.00
_cell.angle_gamma   90.00
#
_symmetry.space_group_name_H-M   'P 1'
#
loop_
_entity.id
_entity.type
_entity.pdbx_description
1 polymer ?
#
loop_
_entity_poly.entity_id
_entity_poly.type
_entity_poly.pdbx_seq_one_letter_code
_entity_poly.pdbx_strand_id
1 'polypeptide(L)'
;MIRYECLELLAPQITDHLIVTSQSGQRIEWNSLVKHDGNLLVGSMGNALGVGIGLAKALPHRKVIVLESDGSVLLALFNLATLANVNPPNMKVFVFDNEAYSGTRISYPTATAGKTDLAGMARAAGIDRAVTVRDVERFKKEGIEPLNEASLRFVVCKVEESLDHRKIPRPNFDPFENKYRFVRYLEKTEGRPIFLGRG
;
A
#
# COMPACT_ATOMS: atom_id res chain seq x y z
N MET A 1 -11.24 8.78 11.22
CA MET A 1 -9.90 8.23 11.54
C MET A 1 -8.84 8.97 10.73
N ILE A 2 -7.73 9.32 11.32
CA ILE A 2 -6.65 10.04 10.62
C ILE A 2 -5.67 9.03 10.02
N ARG A 3 -5.34 9.19 8.72
CA ARG A 3 -4.42 8.28 8.02
C ARG A 3 -3.04 8.21 8.68
N TYR A 4 -2.51 9.36 9.10
CA TYR A 4 -1.19 9.42 9.73
C TYR A 4 -1.11 8.58 11.01
N GLU A 5 -2.15 8.62 11.86
CA GLU A 5 -2.25 7.79 13.07
C GLU A 5 -2.22 6.28 12.74
N CYS A 6 -2.87 5.87 11.67
CA CYS A 6 -2.81 4.48 11.21
C CYS A 6 -1.39 4.09 10.78
N LEU A 7 -0.70 4.98 10.09
CA LEU A 7 0.68 4.75 9.65
C LEU A 7 1.66 4.73 10.83
N GLU A 8 1.45 5.57 11.86
CA GLU A 8 2.24 5.55 13.10
C GLU A 8 2.08 4.22 13.86
N LEU A 9 0.90 3.62 13.86
CA LEU A 9 0.67 2.30 14.44
C LEU A 9 1.32 1.17 13.63
N LEU A 10 1.37 1.32 12.32
CA LEU A 10 1.97 0.33 11.43
C LEU A 10 3.50 0.40 11.43
N ALA A 11 4.09 1.59 11.49
CA ALA A 11 5.51 1.81 11.34
C ALA A 11 6.40 0.98 12.29
N PRO A 12 6.11 0.85 13.61
CA PRO A 12 6.92 0.06 14.53
C PRO A 12 6.83 -1.46 14.27
N GLN A 13 5.88 -1.92 13.46
CA GLN A 13 5.72 -3.34 13.11
C GLN A 13 6.64 -3.76 11.95
N ILE A 14 7.27 -2.79 11.28
CA ILE A 14 8.07 -3.04 10.09
C ILE A 14 9.48 -3.46 10.48
N THR A 15 9.87 -4.64 10.04
CA THR A 15 11.22 -5.18 10.22
C THR A 15 11.91 -5.34 8.87
N ASP A 16 11.58 -6.40 8.15
CA ASP A 16 12.15 -6.79 6.85
C ASP A 16 11.11 -6.79 5.72
N HIS A 17 9.94 -6.19 5.98
CA HIS A 17 8.83 -6.14 5.04
C HIS A 17 9.21 -5.36 3.77
N LEU A 18 8.68 -5.80 2.64
CA LEU A 18 8.70 -5.03 1.40
C LEU A 18 7.44 -4.17 1.35
N ILE A 19 7.62 -2.86 1.29
CA ILE A 19 6.51 -1.92 1.30
C ILE A 19 6.37 -1.28 -0.08
N VAL A 20 5.18 -1.34 -0.65
CA VAL A 20 4.86 -0.68 -1.92
C VAL A 20 3.82 0.41 -1.67
N THR A 21 4.16 1.65 -1.99
CA THR A 21 3.22 2.77 -1.82
C THR A 21 2.84 3.39 -3.16
N SER A 22 1.55 3.67 -3.33
CA SER A 22 1.06 4.44 -4.47
C SER A 22 1.35 5.93 -4.34
N GLN A 23 1.23 6.64 -5.46
CA GLN A 23 1.40 8.10 -5.49
C GLN A 23 0.21 8.81 -4.84
N SER A 24 0.35 9.16 -3.56
CA SER A 24 -0.61 10.01 -2.85
C SER A 24 0.00 10.51 -1.52
N GLY A 25 -0.82 11.12 -0.66
CA GLY A 25 -0.39 11.65 0.64
C GLY A 25 0.26 10.60 1.53
N GLN A 26 -0.24 9.36 1.55
CA GLN A 26 0.35 8.27 2.35
C GLN A 26 1.81 8.00 2.01
N ARG A 27 2.26 8.21 0.77
CA ARG A 27 3.67 8.07 0.40
C ARG A 27 4.56 9.05 1.15
N ILE A 28 4.12 10.30 1.27
CA ILE A 28 4.87 11.36 1.96
C ILE A 28 4.92 11.04 3.45
N GLU A 29 3.77 10.73 4.03
CA GLU A 29 3.62 10.39 5.44
C GLU A 29 4.42 9.13 5.80
N TRP A 30 4.28 8.05 5.03
CA TRP A 30 5.02 6.82 5.26
C TRP A 30 6.53 7.02 5.21
N ASN A 31 7.02 7.74 4.19
CA ASN A 31 8.46 8.00 4.06
C ASN A 31 9.01 8.93 5.16
N SER A 32 8.16 9.69 5.86
CA SER A 32 8.59 10.45 7.04
C SER A 32 8.77 9.56 8.27
N LEU A 33 7.96 8.51 8.39
CA LEU A 33 7.96 7.58 9.53
C LEU A 33 8.99 6.46 9.38
N VAL A 34 9.13 5.90 8.17
CA VAL A 34 9.95 4.69 7.94
C VAL A 34 11.01 4.93 6.88
N LYS A 35 12.27 4.96 7.31
CA LYS A 35 13.45 5.03 6.44
C LYS A 35 14.02 3.63 6.22
N HIS A 36 13.53 2.94 5.20
CA HIS A 36 13.90 1.57 4.94
C HIS A 36 14.06 1.34 3.43
N ASP A 37 15.15 0.67 3.01
CA ASP A 37 15.43 0.42 1.59
C ASP A 37 14.45 -0.56 0.93
N GLY A 38 13.72 -1.35 1.72
CA GLY A 38 12.57 -2.15 1.28
C GLY A 38 11.31 -1.35 0.94
N ASN A 39 11.35 -0.02 1.00
CA ASN A 39 10.26 0.86 0.57
C ASN A 39 10.37 1.17 -0.92
N LEU A 40 9.40 0.71 -1.71
CA LEU A 40 9.23 1.05 -3.12
C LEU A 40 8.11 2.07 -3.27
N LEU A 41 8.47 3.28 -3.67
CA LEU A 41 7.55 4.37 -3.89
C LEU A 41 7.15 4.42 -5.37
N VAL A 42 5.98 3.90 -5.71
CA VAL A 42 5.49 3.88 -7.10
C VAL A 42 5.05 5.29 -7.51
N GLY A 43 5.59 5.77 -8.62
CA GLY A 43 5.38 7.14 -9.11
C GLY A 43 4.05 7.38 -9.81
N SER A 44 3.15 6.40 -9.87
CA SER A 44 1.85 6.50 -10.54
C SER A 44 0.73 5.86 -9.73
N MET A 45 -0.48 6.36 -9.90
CA MET A 45 -1.69 5.76 -9.36
C MET A 45 -2.04 4.47 -10.12
N GLY A 46 -2.71 3.54 -9.47
CA GLY A 46 -3.19 2.27 -10.05
C GLY A 46 -2.14 1.15 -10.13
N ASN A 47 -0.87 1.42 -9.94
CA ASN A 47 0.19 0.43 -10.19
C ASN A 47 0.73 -0.26 -8.93
N ALA A 48 0.60 0.33 -7.73
CA ALA A 48 1.22 -0.23 -6.53
C ALA A 48 0.66 -1.61 -6.16
N LEU A 49 -0.65 -1.82 -6.33
CA LEU A 49 -1.26 -3.12 -6.07
C LEU A 49 -0.71 -4.21 -6.99
N GLY A 50 -0.62 -3.95 -8.29
CA GLY A 50 -0.04 -4.90 -9.26
C GLY A 50 1.42 -5.23 -8.98
N VAL A 51 2.23 -4.22 -8.64
CA VAL A 51 3.63 -4.40 -8.21
C VAL A 51 3.71 -5.26 -6.94
N GLY A 52 2.87 -4.99 -5.94
CA GLY A 52 2.80 -5.76 -4.71
C GLY A 52 2.45 -7.24 -4.94
N ILE A 53 1.48 -7.51 -5.83
CA ILE A 53 1.11 -8.88 -6.24
C ILE A 53 2.32 -9.59 -6.86
N GLY A 54 3.02 -8.92 -7.77
CA GLY A 54 4.22 -9.46 -8.41
C GLY A 54 5.33 -9.80 -7.41
N LEU A 55 5.62 -8.91 -6.46
CA LEU A 55 6.60 -9.13 -5.40
C LEU A 55 6.19 -10.28 -4.48
N ALA A 56 4.95 -10.31 -4.02
CA ALA A 56 4.45 -11.35 -3.12
C ALA A 56 4.53 -12.75 -3.76
N LYS A 57 4.22 -12.84 -5.06
CA LYS A 57 4.34 -14.09 -5.83
C LYS A 57 5.79 -14.50 -6.08
N ALA A 58 6.67 -13.55 -6.40
CA ALA A 58 8.08 -13.81 -6.71
C ALA A 58 8.92 -14.14 -5.45
N LEU A 59 8.52 -13.61 -4.29
CA LEU A 59 9.22 -13.72 -3.02
C LEU A 59 8.27 -14.23 -1.92
N PRO A 60 7.79 -15.48 -1.98
CA PRO A 60 6.76 -15.99 -1.07
C PRO A 60 7.22 -16.09 0.40
N HIS A 61 8.51 -16.06 0.66
CA HIS A 61 9.12 -16.03 1.99
C HIS A 61 9.20 -14.62 2.59
N ARG A 62 8.99 -13.56 1.79
CA ARG A 62 9.00 -12.16 2.23
C ARG A 62 7.59 -11.67 2.52
N LYS A 63 7.43 -10.82 3.52
CA LYS A 63 6.17 -10.15 3.80
C LYS A 63 6.05 -8.91 2.94
N VAL A 64 4.93 -8.75 2.25
CA VAL A 64 4.66 -7.60 1.38
C VAL A 64 3.48 -6.80 1.92
N ILE A 65 3.66 -5.50 2.06
CA ILE A 65 2.60 -4.56 2.42
C ILE A 65 2.41 -3.57 1.28
N VAL A 66 1.17 -3.37 0.89
CA VAL A 66 0.79 -2.36 -0.11
C VAL A 66 -0.04 -1.27 0.56
N LEU A 67 0.41 -0.03 0.42
CA LEU A 67 -0.28 1.16 0.90
C LEU A 67 -0.88 1.89 -0.30
N GLU A 68 -2.19 1.79 -0.46
CA GLU A 68 -2.96 2.33 -1.57
C GLU A 68 -3.90 3.46 -1.11
N SER A 69 -4.43 4.21 -2.08
CA SER A 69 -5.60 5.09 -1.88
C SER A 69 -6.79 4.56 -2.66
N ASP A 70 -8.00 4.98 -2.27
CA ASP A 70 -9.25 4.67 -2.95
C ASP A 70 -9.20 5.02 -4.45
N GLY A 71 -8.79 6.24 -4.78
CA GLY A 71 -8.65 6.69 -6.16
C GLY A 71 -7.63 5.88 -6.95
N SER A 72 -6.55 5.41 -6.32
CA SER A 72 -5.56 4.55 -6.97
C SER A 72 -6.12 3.16 -7.27
N VAL A 73 -6.83 2.56 -6.33
CA VAL A 73 -7.51 1.26 -6.53
C VAL A 73 -8.58 1.37 -7.62
N LEU A 74 -9.38 2.45 -7.60
CA LEU A 74 -10.43 2.69 -8.61
C LEU A 74 -9.89 2.78 -10.04
N LEU A 75 -8.70 3.34 -10.23
CA LEU A 75 -8.05 3.43 -11.55
C LEU A 75 -7.61 2.07 -12.11
N ALA A 76 -7.47 1.06 -11.25
CA ALA A 76 -6.96 -0.26 -11.64
C ALA A 76 -7.74 -1.40 -10.97
N LEU A 77 -9.06 -1.34 -10.98
CA LEU A 77 -9.95 -2.33 -10.36
C LEU A 77 -9.71 -3.77 -10.83
N PHE A 78 -9.22 -3.95 -12.05
CA PHE A 78 -8.84 -5.27 -12.58
C PHE A 78 -7.80 -5.99 -11.71
N ASN A 79 -7.00 -5.25 -10.93
CA ASN A 79 -6.05 -5.85 -10.00
C ASN A 79 -6.73 -6.62 -8.87
N LEU A 80 -7.99 -6.34 -8.53
CA LEU A 80 -8.74 -7.12 -7.53
C LEU A 80 -8.94 -8.57 -8.00
N ALA A 81 -9.29 -8.75 -9.28
CA ALA A 81 -9.42 -10.09 -9.86
C ALA A 81 -8.08 -10.83 -9.90
N THR A 82 -6.99 -10.13 -10.26
CA THR A 82 -5.65 -10.70 -10.23
C THR A 82 -5.22 -11.07 -8.81
N LEU A 83 -5.47 -10.19 -7.83
CA LEU A 83 -5.15 -10.42 -6.43
C LEU A 83 -5.91 -11.63 -5.86
N ALA A 84 -7.21 -11.75 -6.16
CA ALA A 84 -8.02 -12.87 -5.76
C ALA A 84 -7.50 -14.21 -6.33
N ASN A 85 -7.16 -14.24 -7.62
CA ASN A 85 -6.64 -15.44 -8.27
C ASN A 85 -5.24 -15.85 -7.78
N VAL A 86 -4.37 -14.89 -7.49
CA VAL A 86 -3.03 -15.16 -6.94
C VAL A 86 -3.11 -15.53 -5.47
N ASN A 87 -3.98 -14.89 -4.71
CA ASN A 87 -4.25 -15.04 -3.28
C ASN A 87 -2.98 -15.24 -2.42
N PRO A 88 -2.02 -14.30 -2.47
CA PRO A 88 -0.71 -14.48 -1.84
C PRO A 88 -0.84 -14.39 -0.31
N PRO A 89 -0.49 -15.44 0.46
CA PRO A 89 -0.67 -15.45 1.92
C PRO A 89 0.28 -14.48 2.65
N ASN A 90 1.34 -14.06 1.99
CA ASN A 90 2.37 -13.16 2.50
C ASN A 90 2.09 -11.69 2.24
N MET A 91 0.87 -11.30 1.84
CA MET A 91 0.55 -9.92 1.44
C MET A 91 -0.57 -9.31 2.31
N LYS A 92 -0.37 -8.04 2.66
CA LYS A 92 -1.38 -7.18 3.28
C LYS A 92 -1.58 -5.92 2.43
N VAL A 93 -2.83 -5.54 2.21
CA VAL A 93 -3.20 -4.34 1.46
C VAL A 93 -3.98 -3.41 2.38
N PHE A 94 -3.51 -2.18 2.53
CA PHE A 94 -4.20 -1.11 3.21
C PHE A 94 -4.60 -0.05 2.20
N VAL A 95 -5.89 0.20 2.06
CA VAL A 95 -6.45 1.24 1.18
C VAL A 95 -6.93 2.39 2.05
N PHE A 96 -6.24 3.50 2.03
CA PHE A 96 -6.65 4.71 2.75
C PHE A 96 -7.68 5.47 1.90
N ASP A 97 -8.94 5.28 2.25
CA ASP A 97 -10.10 5.80 1.54
C ASP A 97 -10.57 7.10 2.22
N ASN A 98 -10.16 8.23 1.64
CA ASN A 98 -10.60 9.56 2.05
C ASN A 98 -11.71 10.11 1.15
N GLU A 99 -12.28 9.29 0.28
CA GLU A 99 -13.38 9.63 -0.63
C GLU A 99 -13.06 10.75 -1.63
N ALA A 100 -11.76 11.06 -1.83
CA ALA A 100 -11.36 12.20 -2.62
C ALA A 100 -10.01 12.05 -3.33
N TYR A 101 -9.91 12.67 -4.51
CA TYR A 101 -8.65 12.97 -5.19
C TYR A 101 -8.10 14.30 -4.67
N SER A 102 -7.32 14.27 -3.60
CA SER A 102 -6.84 15.46 -2.87
C SER A 102 -5.40 15.88 -3.22
N GLY A 103 -4.85 15.36 -4.32
CA GLY A 103 -3.46 15.63 -4.72
C GLY A 103 -3.20 17.05 -5.27
N THR A 104 -4.24 17.78 -5.64
CA THR A 104 -4.20 19.11 -6.23
C THR A 104 -4.70 20.19 -5.26
N ARG A 105 -4.82 21.44 -5.74
CA ARG A 105 -5.41 22.54 -4.94
C ARG A 105 -6.92 22.35 -4.72
N ILE A 106 -7.57 21.64 -5.63
CA ILE A 106 -9.02 21.37 -5.60
C ILE A 106 -9.14 19.86 -5.34
N SER A 107 -9.96 19.49 -4.38
CA SER A 107 -10.34 18.11 -4.11
C SER A 107 -11.54 17.74 -4.97
N TYR A 108 -11.51 16.55 -5.54
CA TYR A 108 -12.63 15.99 -6.30
C TYR A 108 -13.07 14.69 -5.64
N PRO A 109 -14.37 14.43 -5.50
CA PRO A 109 -14.84 13.19 -4.90
C PRO A 109 -14.45 11.99 -5.79
N THR A 110 -14.06 10.90 -5.15
CA THR A 110 -13.93 9.60 -5.80
C THR A 110 -15.30 8.89 -5.79
N ALA A 111 -15.40 7.74 -6.46
CA ALA A 111 -16.63 6.95 -6.45
C ALA A 111 -16.99 6.42 -5.05
N THR A 112 -16.01 6.33 -4.12
CA THR A 112 -16.25 5.89 -2.73
C THR A 112 -16.93 6.92 -1.86
N ALA A 113 -17.00 8.19 -2.29
CA ALA A 113 -17.87 9.21 -1.70
C ALA A 113 -19.36 8.94 -1.93
N GLY A 114 -19.67 8.06 -2.89
CA GLY A 114 -21.04 7.64 -3.22
C GLY A 114 -21.35 6.22 -2.74
N LYS A 115 -21.75 5.36 -3.67
CA LYS A 115 -22.23 4.00 -3.38
C LYS A 115 -21.15 2.90 -3.48
N THR A 116 -19.93 3.24 -3.88
CA THR A 116 -18.88 2.25 -4.13
C THR A 116 -18.29 1.72 -2.83
N ASP A 117 -18.44 0.40 -2.62
CA ASP A 117 -17.82 -0.34 -1.51
C ASP A 117 -16.61 -1.13 -2.04
N LEU A 118 -15.39 -0.62 -1.84
CA LEU A 118 -14.16 -1.28 -2.28
C LEU A 118 -13.93 -2.63 -1.60
N ALA A 119 -14.26 -2.76 -0.32
CA ALA A 119 -14.15 -4.04 0.38
C ALA A 119 -15.19 -5.04 -0.15
N GLY A 120 -16.40 -4.60 -0.46
CA GLY A 120 -17.43 -5.39 -1.12
C GLY A 120 -16.99 -5.86 -2.50
N MET A 121 -16.39 -4.97 -3.29
CA MET A 121 -15.84 -5.32 -4.62
C MET A 121 -14.69 -6.34 -4.49
N ALA A 122 -13.81 -6.18 -3.51
CA ALA A 122 -12.74 -7.12 -3.25
C ALA A 122 -13.29 -8.52 -2.85
N ARG A 123 -14.32 -8.57 -1.98
CA ARG A 123 -15.00 -9.83 -1.66
C ARG A 123 -15.67 -10.46 -2.86
N ALA A 124 -16.36 -9.68 -3.67
CA ALA A 124 -16.99 -10.15 -4.91
C ALA A 124 -15.98 -10.69 -5.93
N ALA A 125 -14.74 -10.17 -5.92
CA ALA A 125 -13.64 -10.69 -6.72
C ALA A 125 -13.04 -11.99 -6.17
N GLY A 126 -13.36 -12.39 -4.93
CA GLY A 126 -12.86 -13.61 -4.29
C GLY A 126 -11.80 -13.38 -3.20
N ILE A 127 -11.67 -12.15 -2.67
CA ILE A 127 -10.78 -11.86 -1.54
C ILE A 127 -11.58 -11.97 -0.24
N ASP A 128 -11.60 -13.14 0.39
CA ASP A 128 -12.45 -13.45 1.54
C ASP A 128 -12.24 -12.49 2.73
N ARG A 129 -10.98 -12.12 3.00
CA ARG A 129 -10.61 -11.26 4.12
C ARG A 129 -10.49 -9.79 3.71
N ALA A 130 -11.50 -9.28 3.00
CA ALA A 130 -11.62 -7.88 2.67
C ALA A 130 -12.64 -7.19 3.60
N VAL A 131 -12.18 -6.16 4.33
CA VAL A 131 -12.98 -5.47 5.34
C VAL A 131 -12.84 -3.96 5.22
N THR A 132 -13.87 -3.23 5.67
CA THR A 132 -13.82 -1.78 5.86
C THR A 132 -13.71 -1.46 7.34
N VAL A 133 -12.74 -0.64 7.71
CA VAL A 133 -12.53 -0.13 9.06
C VAL A 133 -12.75 1.38 9.12
N ARG A 134 -13.33 1.88 10.23
CA ARG A 134 -13.73 3.28 10.38
C ARG A 134 -13.16 3.95 11.62
N ASP A 135 -12.52 3.19 12.49
CA ASP A 135 -11.90 3.65 13.72
C ASP A 135 -10.58 2.92 13.98
N VAL A 136 -9.78 3.48 14.89
CA VAL A 136 -8.43 3.00 15.20
C VAL A 136 -8.44 1.63 15.85
N GLU A 137 -9.41 1.32 16.70
CA GLU A 137 -9.48 0.01 17.37
C GLU A 137 -9.78 -1.11 16.36
N ARG A 138 -10.68 -0.84 15.41
CA ARG A 138 -10.94 -1.77 14.31
C ARG A 138 -9.74 -1.90 13.38
N PHE A 139 -9.01 -0.82 13.13
CA PHE A 139 -7.76 -0.87 12.36
C PHE A 139 -6.69 -1.73 13.06
N LYS A 140 -6.53 -1.61 14.37
CA LYS A 140 -5.61 -2.48 15.13
C LYS A 140 -6.00 -3.95 14.97
N LYS A 141 -7.26 -4.28 15.21
CA LYS A 141 -7.79 -5.65 15.14
C LYS A 141 -7.66 -6.29 13.76
N GLU A 142 -8.04 -5.56 12.71
CA GLU A 142 -8.10 -6.12 11.34
C GLU A 142 -6.81 -5.94 10.54
N GLY A 143 -5.99 -4.97 10.90
CA GLY A 143 -4.79 -4.62 10.16
C GLY A 143 -3.49 -4.93 10.88
N ILE A 144 -3.37 -4.55 12.17
CA ILE A 144 -2.11 -4.66 12.91
C ILE A 144 -1.93 -6.04 13.53
N GLU A 145 -2.91 -6.51 14.30
CA GLU A 145 -2.83 -7.83 14.96
C GLU A 145 -2.53 -8.97 13.98
N PRO A 146 -3.22 -9.05 12.82
CA PRO A 146 -2.97 -10.13 11.85
C PRO A 146 -1.83 -9.83 10.86
N LEU A 147 -1.02 -8.80 11.09
CA LEU A 147 0.00 -8.38 10.13
C LEU A 147 0.99 -9.52 9.77
N ASN A 148 1.31 -10.35 10.74
CA ASN A 148 2.24 -11.47 10.61
C ASN A 148 1.57 -12.82 10.27
N GLU A 149 0.24 -12.88 10.17
CA GLU A 149 -0.46 -14.09 9.77
C GLU A 149 -0.21 -14.43 8.29
N ALA A 150 -0.10 -15.71 7.99
CA ALA A 150 0.00 -16.20 6.61
C ALA A 150 -1.38 -16.21 5.92
N SER A 151 -1.89 -15.02 5.61
CA SER A 151 -3.18 -14.84 4.93
C SER A 151 -3.21 -13.52 4.17
N LEU A 152 -3.77 -13.50 2.96
CA LEU A 152 -4.07 -12.26 2.27
C LEU A 152 -5.11 -11.46 3.08
N ARG A 153 -4.86 -10.16 3.26
CA ARG A 153 -5.86 -9.23 3.81
C ARG A 153 -5.96 -7.98 2.96
N PHE A 154 -7.17 -7.49 2.80
CA PHE A 154 -7.47 -6.26 2.09
C PHE A 154 -8.30 -5.35 3.01
N VAL A 155 -7.65 -4.35 3.61
CA VAL A 155 -8.25 -3.49 4.62
C VAL A 155 -8.50 -2.11 4.04
N VAL A 156 -9.75 -1.76 3.86
CA VAL A 156 -10.19 -0.41 3.45
C VAL A 156 -10.35 0.45 4.71
N CYS A 157 -9.47 1.42 4.86
CA CYS A 157 -9.42 2.31 6.01
C CYS A 157 -10.13 3.62 5.66
N LYS A 158 -11.34 3.83 6.16
CA LYS A 158 -12.06 5.10 6.00
C LYS A 158 -11.36 6.17 6.83
N VAL A 159 -10.74 7.11 6.15
CA VAL A 159 -9.98 8.20 6.77
C VAL A 159 -10.58 9.54 6.40
N GLU A 160 -10.33 10.54 7.24
CA GLU A 160 -10.71 11.90 6.95
C GLU A 160 -9.91 12.46 5.78
N GLU A 161 -10.53 13.33 5.00
CA GLU A 161 -9.79 14.11 4.02
C GLU A 161 -8.88 15.08 4.75
N SER A 162 -7.60 14.76 4.81
CA SER A 162 -6.58 15.60 5.43
C SER A 162 -5.51 15.98 4.44
N LEU A 163 -5.10 17.25 4.50
CA LEU A 163 -3.96 17.79 3.77
C LEU A 163 -2.70 17.91 4.66
N ASP A 164 -2.69 17.27 5.81
CA ASP A 164 -1.59 17.35 6.78
C ASP A 164 -0.25 16.85 6.23
N HIS A 165 -0.30 15.90 5.27
CA HIS A 165 0.89 15.50 4.53
C HIS A 165 1.61 16.69 3.84
N ARG A 166 0.93 17.82 3.61
CA ARG A 166 1.54 19.04 3.05
C ARG A 166 2.42 19.77 4.07
N LYS A 167 2.22 19.54 5.35
CA LYS A 167 3.04 20.08 6.45
C LYS A 167 4.33 19.28 6.63
N ILE A 168 4.37 18.04 6.14
CA ILE A 168 5.54 17.18 6.19
C ILE A 168 6.51 17.60 5.08
N PRO A 169 7.79 17.82 5.37
CA PRO A 169 8.78 18.11 4.34
C PRO A 169 8.75 17.01 3.28
N ARG A 170 8.58 17.42 2.02
CA ARG A 170 8.59 16.47 0.92
C ARG A 170 9.97 15.79 0.87
N PRO A 171 10.04 14.48 0.90
CA PRO A 171 11.30 13.80 0.69
C PRO A 171 11.84 14.20 -0.68
N ASN A 172 13.14 14.39 -0.78
CA ASN A 172 13.80 14.46 -2.08
C ASN A 172 13.65 13.08 -2.72
N PHE A 173 12.62 12.94 -3.55
CA PHE A 173 12.21 11.68 -4.13
C PHE A 173 12.56 11.65 -5.61
N ASP A 174 13.66 10.95 -5.93
CA ASP A 174 13.94 10.54 -7.29
C ASP A 174 13.39 9.11 -7.48
N PRO A 175 12.41 8.91 -8.39
CA PRO A 175 11.81 7.60 -8.62
C PRO A 175 12.80 6.59 -9.22
N PHE A 176 13.79 7.06 -9.98
CA PHE A 176 14.83 6.17 -10.52
C PHE A 176 15.76 5.70 -9.42
N GLU A 177 16.27 6.62 -8.59
CA GLU A 177 17.10 6.28 -7.44
C GLU A 177 16.37 5.32 -6.49
N ASN A 178 15.10 5.60 -6.17
CA ASN A 178 14.31 4.73 -5.31
C ASN A 178 14.18 3.31 -5.88
N LYS A 179 13.90 3.17 -7.18
CA LYS A 179 13.82 1.88 -7.86
C LYS A 179 15.16 1.13 -7.75
N TYR A 180 16.27 1.79 -8.05
CA TYR A 180 17.59 1.15 -7.99
C TYR A 180 17.96 0.77 -6.56
N ARG A 181 17.73 1.61 -5.58
CA ARG A 181 17.97 1.34 -4.16
C ARG A 181 17.15 0.13 -3.69
N PHE A 182 15.87 0.09 -4.04
CA PHE A 182 15.01 -1.05 -3.72
C PHE A 182 15.51 -2.35 -4.34
N VAL A 183 15.90 -2.33 -5.60
CA VAL A 183 16.44 -3.54 -6.26
C VAL A 183 17.77 -3.97 -5.64
N ARG A 184 18.69 -3.04 -5.32
CA ARG A 184 19.93 -3.36 -4.60
C ARG A 184 19.68 -3.93 -3.21
N TYR A 185 18.65 -3.43 -2.52
CA TYR A 185 18.23 -4.02 -1.26
C TYR A 185 17.77 -5.48 -1.46
N LEU A 186 16.97 -5.77 -2.46
CA LEU A 186 16.57 -7.14 -2.80
C LEU A 186 17.77 -8.01 -3.17
N GLU A 187 18.66 -7.55 -4.04
CA GLU A 187 19.88 -8.30 -4.42
C GLU A 187 20.69 -8.69 -3.19
N LYS A 188 20.88 -7.74 -2.26
CA LYS A 188 21.61 -7.97 -1.01
C LYS A 188 20.91 -8.98 -0.10
N THR A 189 19.59 -8.85 0.08
CA THR A 189 18.84 -9.69 1.03
C THR A 189 18.50 -11.07 0.47
N GLU A 190 18.35 -11.20 -0.86
CA GLU A 190 18.08 -12.47 -1.55
C GLU A 190 19.37 -13.20 -1.99
N GLY A 191 20.53 -12.56 -1.86
CA GLY A 191 21.81 -13.15 -2.21
C GLY A 191 21.97 -13.46 -3.72
N ARG A 192 21.23 -12.78 -4.59
CA ARG A 192 21.26 -13.01 -6.04
C ARG A 192 21.12 -11.69 -6.82
N PRO A 193 21.80 -11.55 -7.96
CA PRO A 193 21.64 -10.39 -8.82
C PRO A 193 20.26 -10.40 -9.49
N ILE A 194 19.62 -9.23 -9.57
CA ILE A 194 18.36 -8.99 -10.27
C ILE A 194 18.63 -8.18 -11.54
N PHE A 195 19.47 -7.16 -11.45
CA PHE A 195 19.99 -6.51 -12.62
C PHE A 195 21.17 -7.32 -13.15
N LEU A 196 20.89 -8.19 -14.12
CA LEU A 196 21.92 -8.78 -14.93
C LEU A 196 22.48 -7.68 -15.82
N GLY A 197 23.66 -7.15 -15.45
CA GLY A 197 24.42 -6.32 -16.37
C GLY A 197 24.60 -7.09 -17.67
N ARG A 198 24.28 -6.47 -18.81
CA ARG A 198 24.79 -6.99 -20.07
C ARG A 198 26.30 -6.83 -19.99
N GLY A 199 27.00 -7.94 -19.74
CA GLY A 199 28.45 -8.01 -19.93
C GLY A 199 28.81 -7.72 -21.39
#